data_61cdc44243980ab9317e731bc6085a57
#
_entry.id   61cdc44243980ab9317e731bc6085a57
#
_cell.length_a   1.000
_cell.length_b   1.000
_cell.length_c   1.000
_cell.angle_alpha   90.00
_cell.angle_beta   90.00
_cell.angle_gamma   90.00
#
_symmetry.space_group_name_H-M   'P 1'
#
loop_
_entity.id
_entity.type
_entity.pdbx_description
1 polymer ?
#
loop_
_entity_poly.entity_id
_entity_poly.type
_entity_poly.pdbx_seq_one_letter_code
_entity_poly.pdbx_strand_id
1 'polypeptide(L)'
;MRKSLLLLATLLFALTAFADADVKPAGKLNQVEPKTVCMVNEHAMGKDQIPVEVDGKTYYGCCEMCKKALANDPAKRTATDPVSGKQVDKAKAVIAAQEDGRVFYFESVENLVKYNAGK
;
A
#
# COMPACT_ATOMS: atom_id res chain seq x y z
N MET A 1 -1.64 -39.94 59.80
CA MET A 1 -2.14 -38.66 59.25
C MET A 1 -1.14 -38.11 58.23
N ARG A 2 -1.41 -38.33 57.01
CA ARG A 2 -0.51 -37.82 55.93
C ARG A 2 -1.23 -36.70 55.22
N LYS A 3 -0.74 -35.53 55.42
CA LYS A 3 -1.22 -34.38 54.68
C LYS A 3 -0.54 -34.37 53.31
N SER A 4 -1.27 -34.73 52.30
CA SER A 4 -0.82 -34.59 50.92
C SER A 4 -0.84 -33.12 50.56
N LEU A 5 0.34 -32.56 50.42
CA LEU A 5 0.51 -31.22 49.90
C LEU A 5 0.41 -31.31 48.37
N LEU A 6 -0.74 -30.99 47.84
CA LEU A 6 -0.93 -30.80 46.42
C LEU A 6 -0.29 -29.47 46.05
N LEU A 7 0.89 -29.54 45.48
CA LEU A 7 1.48 -28.42 44.79
C LEU A 7 0.73 -28.22 43.50
N LEU A 8 -0.17 -27.26 43.48
CA LEU A 8 -0.74 -26.75 42.23
C LEU A 8 0.35 -25.91 41.57
N ALA A 9 1.04 -26.52 40.63
CA ALA A 9 1.87 -25.78 39.74
C ALA A 9 0.95 -25.03 38.75
N THR A 10 0.63 -23.79 39.05
CA THR A 10 0.00 -22.91 38.10
C THR A 10 1.03 -22.59 37.03
N LEU A 11 0.89 -23.31 35.93
CA LEU A 11 1.64 -22.99 34.71
C LEU A 11 1.12 -21.67 34.19
N LEU A 12 1.83 -20.60 34.50
CA LEU A 12 1.54 -19.30 33.90
C LEU A 12 2.00 -19.36 32.45
N PHE A 13 1.05 -19.61 31.55
CA PHE A 13 1.28 -19.43 30.15
C PHE A 13 1.37 -17.92 29.93
N ALA A 14 2.58 -17.40 29.87
CA ALA A 14 2.79 -16.07 29.37
C ALA A 14 2.51 -16.12 27.87
N LEU A 15 1.31 -15.66 27.47
CA LEU A 15 1.01 -15.38 26.10
C LEU A 15 1.87 -14.18 25.70
N THR A 16 3.03 -14.45 25.15
CA THR A 16 3.75 -13.41 24.44
C THR A 16 2.99 -13.17 23.14
N ALA A 17 2.14 -12.18 23.15
CA ALA A 17 1.60 -11.65 21.93
C ALA A 17 2.78 -11.08 21.13
N PHE A 18 3.20 -11.80 20.11
CA PHE A 18 4.04 -11.21 19.09
C PHE A 18 3.20 -10.14 18.41
N ALA A 19 3.41 -8.90 18.78
CA ALA A 19 2.95 -7.82 17.97
C ALA A 19 3.65 -7.97 16.63
N ASP A 20 2.90 -8.38 15.61
CA ASP A 20 3.38 -8.26 14.26
C ASP A 20 3.88 -6.82 14.10
N ALA A 21 5.17 -6.69 13.89
CA ALA A 21 5.72 -5.43 13.48
C ALA A 21 5.19 -5.18 12.06
N ASP A 22 3.94 -4.75 11.97
CA ASP A 22 3.45 -4.13 10.78
C ASP A 22 4.44 -3.02 10.46
N VAL A 23 5.06 -3.11 9.29
CA VAL A 23 5.85 -2.01 8.75
C VAL A 23 4.85 -0.90 8.51
N LYS A 24 4.49 -0.25 9.60
CA LYS A 24 3.63 0.90 9.56
C LYS A 24 4.41 1.98 8.85
N PRO A 25 3.93 2.45 7.69
CA PRO A 25 4.59 3.57 7.05
C PRO A 25 4.67 4.71 8.06
N ALA A 26 5.84 5.30 8.14
CA ALA A 26 6.06 6.42 9.03
C ALA A 26 5.20 7.60 8.55
N GLY A 27 4.07 7.84 9.22
CA GLY A 27 3.21 8.98 8.94
C GLY A 27 2.00 8.67 8.07
N LYS A 28 1.20 9.69 7.86
CA LYS A 28 0.01 9.63 7.03
C LYS A 28 0.37 9.75 5.55
N LEU A 29 -0.35 9.01 4.73
CA LEU A 29 -0.27 9.17 3.28
C LEU A 29 -1.11 10.38 2.87
N ASN A 30 -0.57 11.16 1.94
CA ASN A 30 -1.27 12.30 1.34
C ASN A 30 -1.70 11.94 -0.07
N GLN A 31 -2.98 12.17 -0.38
CA GLN A 31 -3.50 11.94 -1.72
C GLN A 31 -2.78 12.83 -2.74
N VAL A 32 -2.40 12.26 -3.87
CA VAL A 32 -1.72 12.96 -4.96
C VAL A 32 -2.48 12.77 -6.27
N GLU A 33 -2.32 13.71 -7.18
CA GLU A 33 -2.92 13.60 -8.51
C GLU A 33 -2.18 12.54 -9.35
N PRO A 34 -2.91 11.66 -10.06
CA PRO A 34 -2.29 10.62 -10.88
C PRO A 34 -1.27 11.14 -11.89
N LYS A 35 -1.53 12.31 -12.48
CA LYS A 35 -0.63 12.91 -13.47
C LYS A 35 0.77 13.25 -12.94
N THR A 36 0.94 13.36 -11.63
CA THR A 36 2.22 13.67 -10.99
C THR A 36 2.99 12.44 -10.54
N VAL A 37 2.47 11.25 -10.81
CA VAL A 37 3.04 9.98 -10.35
C VAL A 37 3.67 9.22 -11.51
N CYS A 38 4.90 8.73 -11.32
CA CYS A 38 5.45 7.71 -12.20
C CYS A 38 4.91 6.34 -11.75
N MET A 39 4.02 5.77 -12.53
CA MET A 39 3.33 4.51 -12.19
C MET A 39 4.20 3.26 -12.39
N VAL A 40 5.40 3.42 -12.92
CA VAL A 40 6.40 2.34 -13.02
C VAL A 40 7.33 2.35 -11.81
N ASN A 41 7.85 3.53 -11.47
CA ASN A 41 8.74 3.70 -10.32
C ASN A 41 7.98 3.80 -8.99
N GLU A 42 6.67 3.90 -9.04
CA GLU A 42 5.82 4.00 -7.84
C GLU A 42 6.17 5.22 -6.97
N HIS A 43 6.38 6.35 -7.62
CA HIS A 43 6.88 7.56 -6.94
C HIS A 43 6.16 8.82 -7.40
N ALA A 44 5.80 9.67 -6.43
CA ALA A 44 5.27 11.00 -6.71
C ALA A 44 6.41 11.95 -7.09
N MET A 45 6.34 12.51 -8.28
CA MET A 45 7.42 13.30 -8.87
C MET A 45 7.25 14.82 -8.64
N GLY A 46 6.07 15.25 -8.18
CA GLY A 46 5.78 16.67 -7.95
C GLY A 46 5.62 17.51 -9.22
N LYS A 47 5.56 16.88 -10.36
CA LYS A 47 5.37 17.53 -11.67
C LYS A 47 4.66 16.58 -12.61
N ASP A 48 4.09 17.13 -13.68
CA ASP A 48 3.36 16.36 -14.68
C ASP A 48 4.28 15.33 -15.35
N GLN A 49 3.78 14.10 -15.42
CA GLN A 49 4.45 12.98 -16.05
C GLN A 49 3.93 12.77 -17.47
N ILE A 50 4.55 11.87 -18.23
CA ILE A 50 4.17 11.56 -19.61
C ILE A 50 2.90 10.71 -19.61
N PRO A 51 1.79 11.17 -20.22
CA PRO A 51 0.57 10.38 -20.33
C PRO A 51 0.75 9.23 -21.33
N VAL A 52 0.21 8.06 -20.96
CA VAL A 52 0.18 6.86 -21.78
C VAL A 52 -1.24 6.35 -21.85
N GLU A 53 -1.84 6.34 -23.02
CA GLU A 53 -3.19 5.83 -23.18
C GLU A 53 -3.17 4.35 -23.55
N VAL A 54 -3.91 3.55 -22.79
CA VAL A 54 -4.11 2.12 -23.04
C VAL A 54 -5.59 1.80 -22.82
N ASP A 55 -6.26 1.30 -23.85
CA ASP A 55 -7.67 0.92 -23.80
C ASP A 55 -8.60 2.02 -23.26
N GLY A 56 -8.38 3.26 -23.66
CA GLY A 56 -9.16 4.40 -23.23
C GLY A 56 -8.87 4.89 -21.80
N LYS A 57 -7.85 4.37 -21.17
CA LYS A 57 -7.39 4.77 -19.83
C LYS A 57 -6.03 5.43 -19.91
N THR A 58 -5.78 6.38 -19.04
CA THR A 58 -4.51 7.13 -19.00
C THR A 58 -3.66 6.71 -17.81
N TYR A 59 -2.43 6.32 -18.12
CA TYR A 59 -1.36 6.03 -17.15
C TYR A 59 -0.26 7.07 -17.30
N TYR A 60 0.63 7.16 -16.33
CA TYR A 60 1.70 8.17 -16.34
C TYR A 60 3.05 7.56 -16.04
N GLY A 61 4.06 7.96 -16.79
CA GLY A 61 5.44 7.52 -16.62
C GLY A 61 6.43 8.67 -16.70
N CYS A 62 7.61 8.51 -16.09
CA CYS A 62 8.59 9.59 -16.02
C CYS A 62 9.52 9.69 -17.24
N CYS A 63 9.55 8.68 -18.10
CA CYS A 63 10.41 8.63 -19.27
C CYS A 63 9.84 7.70 -20.34
N GLU A 64 10.47 7.66 -21.52
CA GLU A 64 10.03 6.82 -22.63
C GLU A 64 10.05 5.33 -22.31
N MET A 65 11.01 4.86 -21.50
CA MET A 65 11.04 3.47 -21.04
C MET A 65 9.83 3.12 -20.17
N CYS A 66 9.45 4.01 -19.27
CA CYS A 66 8.26 3.84 -18.43
C CYS A 66 6.99 3.86 -19.29
N LYS A 67 6.94 4.72 -20.28
CA LYS A 67 5.84 4.78 -21.24
C LYS A 67 5.67 3.44 -21.97
N LYS A 68 6.76 2.87 -22.47
CA LYS A 68 6.74 1.55 -23.13
C LYS A 68 6.34 0.44 -22.18
N ALA A 69 6.84 0.47 -20.95
CA ALA A 69 6.49 -0.52 -19.94
C ALA A 69 4.99 -0.51 -19.63
N LEU A 70 4.41 0.68 -19.47
CA LEU A 70 2.97 0.84 -19.22
C LEU A 70 2.13 0.38 -20.41
N ALA A 71 2.58 0.64 -21.63
CA ALA A 71 1.87 0.26 -22.84
C ALA A 71 1.88 -1.27 -23.08
N ASN A 72 2.97 -1.92 -22.74
CA ASN A 72 3.23 -3.31 -23.13
C ASN A 72 3.06 -4.34 -22.01
N ASP A 73 3.15 -3.92 -20.74
CA ASP A 73 3.09 -4.82 -19.60
C ASP A 73 1.87 -4.52 -18.72
N PRO A 74 0.83 -5.39 -18.76
CA PRO A 74 -0.36 -5.22 -17.92
C PRO A 74 -0.05 -5.18 -16.42
N ALA A 75 0.99 -5.90 -15.98
CA ALA A 75 1.38 -5.90 -14.57
C ALA A 75 1.82 -4.52 -14.08
N LYS A 76 2.31 -3.66 -14.96
CA LYS A 76 2.69 -2.29 -14.63
C LYS A 76 1.50 -1.34 -14.47
N ARG A 77 0.33 -1.75 -14.94
CA ARG A 77 -0.91 -0.96 -14.87
C ARG A 77 -1.81 -1.34 -13.69
N THR A 78 -1.43 -2.35 -12.93
CA THR A 78 -2.20 -2.83 -11.77
C THR A 78 -1.39 -2.74 -10.49
N ALA A 79 -2.09 -2.56 -9.39
CA ALA A 79 -1.50 -2.55 -8.05
C ALA A 79 -2.44 -3.27 -7.08
N THR A 80 -1.96 -3.53 -5.88
CA THR A 80 -2.77 -4.13 -4.83
C THR A 80 -3.11 -3.07 -3.79
N ASP A 81 -4.40 -2.92 -3.50
CA ASP A 81 -4.86 -2.05 -2.41
C ASP A 81 -4.38 -2.64 -1.08
N PRO A 82 -3.61 -1.89 -0.27
CA PRO A 82 -3.07 -2.43 0.98
C PRO A 82 -4.12 -2.66 2.07
N VAL A 83 -5.33 -2.13 1.91
CA VAL A 83 -6.43 -2.33 2.87
C VAL A 83 -7.27 -3.54 2.50
N SER A 84 -7.70 -3.65 1.26
CA SER A 84 -8.60 -4.72 0.81
C SER A 84 -7.86 -5.96 0.28
N GLY A 85 -6.61 -5.82 -0.12
CA GLY A 85 -5.86 -6.88 -0.78
C GLY A 85 -6.28 -7.15 -2.22
N LYS A 86 -7.21 -6.35 -2.75
CA LYS A 86 -7.69 -6.48 -4.12
C LYS A 86 -6.79 -5.76 -5.11
N GLN A 87 -6.77 -6.26 -6.33
CA GLN A 87 -6.10 -5.57 -7.42
C GLN A 87 -6.90 -4.37 -7.89
N VAL A 88 -6.21 -3.29 -8.15
CA VAL A 88 -6.78 -2.04 -8.66
C VAL A 88 -6.08 -1.64 -9.95
N ASP A 89 -6.80 -0.97 -10.82
CA ASP A 89 -6.25 -0.35 -12.02
C ASP A 89 -5.63 0.99 -11.64
N LYS A 90 -4.36 1.18 -11.92
CA LYS A 90 -3.65 2.43 -11.57
C LYS A 90 -4.27 3.67 -12.20
N ALA A 91 -4.93 3.53 -13.35
CA ALA A 91 -5.61 4.65 -14.02
C ALA A 91 -6.86 5.13 -13.27
N LYS A 92 -7.46 4.27 -12.44
CA LYS A 92 -8.71 4.55 -11.70
C LYS A 92 -8.52 4.64 -10.19
N ALA A 93 -7.36 4.25 -9.70
CA ALA A 93 -7.09 4.19 -8.28
C ALA A 93 -6.97 5.57 -7.64
N VAL A 94 -7.30 5.63 -6.36
CA VAL A 94 -6.89 6.73 -5.50
C VAL A 94 -5.43 6.50 -5.12
N ILE A 95 -4.58 7.49 -5.39
CA ILE A 95 -3.14 7.39 -5.17
C ILE A 95 -2.73 8.30 -4.02
N ALA A 96 -1.94 7.78 -3.10
CA ALA A 96 -1.43 8.56 -1.98
C ALA A 96 0.05 8.29 -1.76
N ALA A 97 0.79 9.32 -1.37
CA ALA A 97 2.23 9.28 -1.21
C ALA A 97 2.67 9.42 0.25
N GLN A 98 3.75 8.72 0.61
CA GLN A 98 4.52 8.95 1.82
C GLN A 98 5.38 10.21 1.68
N GLU A 99 6.00 10.63 2.77
CA GLU A 99 6.93 11.76 2.76
C GLU A 99 8.11 11.58 1.82
N ASP A 100 8.60 10.36 1.66
CA ASP A 100 9.69 10.05 0.73
C ASP A 100 9.27 10.01 -0.75
N GLY A 101 7.98 10.18 -1.03
CA GLY A 101 7.41 10.18 -2.37
C GLY A 101 6.88 8.84 -2.85
N ARG A 102 7.13 7.75 -2.12
CA ARG A 102 6.60 6.44 -2.50
C ARG A 102 5.07 6.44 -2.46
N VAL A 103 4.44 5.88 -3.49
CA VAL A 103 2.98 5.88 -3.61
C VAL A 103 2.35 4.52 -3.39
N PHE A 104 1.10 4.57 -2.95
CA PHE A 104 0.22 3.42 -2.77
C PHE A 104 -1.10 3.68 -3.50
N TYR A 105 -1.73 2.62 -3.94
CA TYR A 105 -2.97 2.67 -4.73
C TYR A 105 -4.11 2.07 -3.95
N PHE A 106 -5.24 2.76 -3.92
CA PHE A 106 -6.44 2.36 -3.16
C PHE A 106 -7.64 2.31 -4.07
N GLU A 107 -8.58 1.44 -3.77
CA GLU A 107 -9.87 1.36 -4.49
C GLU A 107 -10.71 2.62 -4.30
N SER A 108 -10.57 3.27 -3.13
CA SER A 108 -11.41 4.40 -2.75
C SER A 108 -10.71 5.30 -1.74
N VAL A 109 -11.24 6.51 -1.59
CA VAL A 109 -10.80 7.43 -0.53
C VAL A 109 -11.07 6.84 0.86
N GLU A 110 -12.14 6.06 1.02
CA GLU A 110 -12.45 5.38 2.28
C GLU A 110 -11.34 4.44 2.71
N ASN A 111 -10.77 3.67 1.77
CA ASN A 111 -9.66 2.78 2.06
C ASN A 111 -8.39 3.55 2.42
N LEU A 112 -8.13 4.68 1.78
CA LEU A 112 -7.03 5.57 2.17
C LEU A 112 -7.21 6.08 3.60
N VAL A 113 -8.41 6.49 3.96
CA VAL A 113 -8.72 6.94 5.33
C VAL A 113 -8.51 5.83 6.35
N LYS A 114 -8.95 4.62 6.05
CA LYS A 114 -8.73 3.43 6.90
C LYS A 114 -7.24 3.16 7.10
N TYR A 115 -6.47 3.24 6.04
CA TYR A 115 -5.02 3.05 6.10
C TYR A 115 -4.36 4.09 7.02
N ASN A 116 -4.71 5.35 6.86
CA ASN A 116 -4.18 6.44 7.67
C ASN A 116 -4.63 6.37 9.14
N ALA A 117 -5.73 5.70 9.42
CA ALA A 117 -6.20 5.46 10.79
C ALA A 117 -5.44 4.32 11.49
N GLY A 118 -4.48 3.69 10.81
CA GLY A 118 -3.61 2.64 11.40
C GLY A 118 -4.24 1.25 11.40
N LYS A 119 -5.11 1.01 10.48
CA LYS A 119 -5.78 -0.29 10.33
C LYS A 119 -5.28 -1.05 9.13
#